data_00848ce65a388916dcaf525336c9e35c
#
_entry.id   00848ce65a388916dcaf525336c9e35c
#
_cell.length_a   1.000
_cell.length_b   1.000
_cell.length_c   1.000
_cell.angle_alpha   90.00
_cell.angle_beta   90.00
_cell.angle_gamma   90.00
#
_symmetry.space_group_name_H-M   'P 1'
#
loop_
_entity.id
_entity.type
_entity.pdbx_description
1 polymer ?
#
loop_
_entity_poly.entity_id
_entity_poly.type
_entity_poly.pdbx_seq_one_letter_code
_entity_poly.pdbx_strand_id
1 'polypeptide(L)' 'MEPNYEEQIKEITKLMEERGYDAVAQLTGYLNENNEDYITRHGNARGKIKEIPNNAIREYIESLK' A
#
# COMPACT_ATOMS: atom_id res chain seq x y z
N MET A 1 9.20 -11.22 17.21
CA MET A 1 9.40 -11.28 15.76
C MET A 1 8.71 -10.10 15.11
N GLU A 2 9.44 -9.35 14.32
CA GLU A 2 8.86 -8.18 13.66
C GLU A 2 7.93 -8.60 12.52
N PRO A 3 6.83 -7.86 12.32
CA PRO A 3 5.95 -8.13 11.17
C PRO A 3 6.70 -7.94 9.86
N ASN A 4 6.40 -8.77 8.90
CA ASN A 4 6.98 -8.62 7.57
C ASN A 4 6.11 -7.65 6.75
N TYR A 5 6.33 -6.37 6.92
CA TYR A 5 5.54 -5.34 6.24
C TYR A 5 5.70 -5.41 4.72
N GLU A 6 6.88 -5.78 4.24
CA GLU A 6 7.10 -5.90 2.81
C GLU A 6 6.14 -6.91 2.17
N GLU A 7 5.98 -8.07 2.81
CA GLU A 7 5.05 -9.07 2.31
C GLU A 7 3.61 -8.57 2.33
N GLN A 8 3.24 -7.88 3.41
CA GLN A 8 1.89 -7.33 3.53
C GLN A 8 1.62 -6.29 2.44
N ILE A 9 2.61 -5.43 2.17
CA ILE A 9 2.48 -4.42 1.12
C ILE A 9 2.38 -5.07 -0.25
N LYS A 10 3.14 -6.13 -0.49
CA LYS A 10 3.05 -6.86 -1.76
C LYS A 10 1.66 -7.44 -1.99
N GLU A 11 1.04 -7.97 -0.95
CA GLU A 11 -0.33 -8.47 -1.06
C GLU A 11 -1.30 -7.36 -1.41
N ILE A 12 -1.13 -6.20 -0.78
CA ILE A 12 -1.98 -5.05 -1.04
C ILE A 12 -1.81 -4.55 -2.47
N THR A 13 -0.56 -4.46 -2.95
CA THR A 13 -0.31 -4.03 -4.32
C THR A 13 -0.91 -5.01 -5.33
N LYS A 14 -0.87 -6.30 -5.02
CA LYS A 14 -1.47 -7.31 -5.87
C LYS A 14 -2.97 -7.11 -5.99
N LEU A 15 -3.63 -6.80 -4.87
CA LEU A 15 -5.07 -6.52 -4.89
C LEU A 15 -5.39 -5.31 -5.76
N MET A 16 -4.54 -4.28 -5.71
CA MET A 16 -4.72 -3.10 -6.57
C MET A 16 -4.57 -3.46 -8.04
N GLU A 17 -3.54 -4.23 -8.37
CA GLU A 17 -3.25 -4.61 -9.74
C GLU A 17 -4.33 -5.50 -10.34
N GLU A 18 -4.97 -6.33 -9.52
CA GLU A 18 -6.08 -7.16 -9.95
C GLU A 18 -7.23 -6.33 -10.53
N ARG A 19 -7.35 -5.08 -10.11
CA ARG A 19 -8.39 -4.17 -10.58
C ARG A 19 -7.87 -3.18 -11.59
N GLY A 20 -6.61 -3.34 -12.04
CA GLY A 20 -6.02 -2.47 -13.04
C GLY A 20 -5.51 -1.15 -12.50
N TYR A 21 -5.33 -1.02 -11.19
CA TYR A 21 -4.82 0.22 -10.59
C TYR A 21 -3.29 0.23 -10.59
N ASP A 22 -2.73 1.43 -10.62
CA ASP A 22 -1.29 1.64 -10.43
C ASP A 22 -1.02 1.67 -8.94
N ALA A 23 -0.45 0.58 -8.42
CA ALA A 23 -0.24 0.45 -6.98
C ALA A 23 0.68 1.54 -6.42
N VAL A 24 1.77 1.86 -7.13
CA VAL A 24 2.70 2.89 -6.66
C VAL A 24 2.01 4.24 -6.58
N ALA A 25 1.18 4.57 -7.58
CA ALA A 25 0.44 5.83 -7.59
C ALA A 25 -0.53 5.90 -6.40
N GLN A 26 -1.23 4.82 -6.12
CA GLN A 26 -2.16 4.81 -4.98
C GLN A 26 -1.42 4.94 -3.65
N LEU A 27 -0.34 4.21 -3.48
CA LEU A 27 0.46 4.28 -2.26
C LEU A 27 1.07 5.67 -2.07
N THR A 28 1.57 6.26 -3.15
CA THR A 28 2.16 7.60 -3.10
C THR A 28 1.12 8.64 -2.72
N GLY A 29 -0.07 8.58 -3.34
CA GLY A 29 -1.15 9.49 -3.00
C GLY A 29 -1.57 9.36 -1.55
N TYR A 30 -1.68 8.13 -1.08
CA TYR A 30 -2.04 7.86 0.31
C TYR A 30 -1.04 8.50 1.29
N LEU A 31 0.25 8.35 1.01
CA LEU A 31 1.29 8.92 1.88
C LEU A 31 1.29 10.46 1.84
N ASN A 32 1.19 11.02 0.64
CA ASN A 32 1.28 12.46 0.46
C ASN A 32 0.08 13.19 1.06
N GLU A 33 -1.12 12.62 0.89
CA GLU A 33 -2.35 13.26 1.34
C GLU A 33 -2.85 12.72 2.66
N ASN A 34 -2.22 11.66 3.16
CA ASN A 34 -2.63 10.99 4.38
C ASN A 34 -4.13 10.66 4.33
N ASN A 35 -4.59 10.18 3.18
CA ASN A 35 -6.00 9.95 2.92
C ASN A 35 -6.22 8.55 2.35
N GLU A 36 -6.94 7.72 3.10
CA GLU A 36 -7.19 6.34 2.70
C GLU A 36 -8.04 6.20 1.43
N ASP A 37 -8.70 7.27 1.03
CA ASP A 37 -9.50 7.25 -0.20
C ASP A 37 -8.66 7.01 -1.45
N TYR A 38 -7.35 7.21 -1.37
CA TYR A 38 -6.44 6.88 -2.46
C TYR A 38 -6.22 5.38 -2.63
N ILE A 39 -6.67 4.57 -1.67
CA ILE A 39 -6.47 3.11 -1.67
C ILE A 39 -7.78 2.42 -2.04
N THR A 40 -7.70 1.47 -2.97
CA THR A 40 -8.88 0.71 -3.39
C THR A 40 -9.48 -0.08 -2.21
N ARG A 41 -10.80 -0.30 -2.27
CA ARG A 41 -11.49 -1.14 -1.29
C ARG A 41 -11.40 -2.62 -1.65
N HIS A 42 -10.97 -2.94 -2.84
CA HIS A 42 -10.92 -4.32 -3.31
C HIS A 42 -10.10 -5.18 -2.36
N GLY A 43 -10.65 -6.33 -1.97
CA GLY A 43 -9.94 -7.26 -1.09
C GLY A 43 -9.59 -6.69 0.27
N ASN A 44 -10.28 -5.64 0.69
CA ASN A 44 -10.01 -4.94 1.95
C ASN A 44 -8.62 -4.30 1.99
N ALA A 45 -8.09 -3.93 0.83
CA ALA A 45 -6.77 -3.30 0.76
C ALA A 45 -6.71 -2.04 1.62
N ARG A 46 -7.78 -1.24 1.62
CA ARG A 46 -7.85 -0.01 2.41
C ARG A 46 -7.70 -0.30 3.90
N GLY A 47 -8.38 -1.33 4.40
CA GLY A 47 -8.25 -1.72 5.80
C GLY A 47 -6.89 -2.25 6.13
N LYS A 48 -6.30 -3.04 5.22
CA LYS A 48 -4.99 -3.63 5.43
C LYS A 48 -3.89 -2.58 5.47
N ILE A 49 -3.96 -1.55 4.61
CA ILE A 49 -2.92 -0.53 4.55
C ILE A 49 -2.84 0.28 5.84
N LYS A 50 -3.95 0.43 6.54
CA LYS A 50 -3.98 1.19 7.78
C LYS A 50 -3.17 0.55 8.89
N GLU A 51 -2.93 -0.74 8.81
CA GLU A 51 -2.16 -1.48 9.80
C GLU A 51 -0.65 -1.37 9.57
N ILE A 52 -0.24 -0.76 8.46
CA ILE A 52 1.16 -0.66 8.07
C ILE A 52 1.65 0.76 8.32
N PRO A 53 2.78 0.93 9.05
CA PRO A 53 3.33 2.26 9.28
C PRO A 53 3.69 2.95 7.97
N ASN A 54 3.50 4.26 7.92
CA ASN A 54 3.80 5.03 6.71
C ASN A 54 5.26 4.91 6.27
N ASN A 55 6.18 4.84 7.22
CA ASN A 55 7.59 4.73 6.87
C ASN A 55 7.90 3.39 6.20
N ALA A 56 7.19 2.32 6.55
CA ALA A 56 7.37 1.03 5.89
C ALA A 56 6.89 1.10 4.44
N ILE A 57 5.77 1.78 4.20
CA ILE A 57 5.25 1.97 2.86
C ILE A 57 6.22 2.81 2.03
N ARG A 58 6.76 3.87 2.61
CA ARG A 58 7.72 4.73 1.92
C ARG A 58 8.98 3.96 1.54
N GLU A 59 9.48 3.14 2.44
CA GLU A 59 10.66 2.31 2.17
C GLU A 59 10.39 1.33 1.02
N TYR A 60 9.20 0.76 0.99
CA TYR A 60 8.83 -0.15 -0.09
C TYR A 60 8.85 0.57 -1.44
N ILE A 61 8.26 1.76 -1.51
CA ILE A 61 8.26 2.55 -2.74
C ILE A 61 9.68 2.89 -3.17
N GLU A 62 10.52 3.31 -2.23
CA GLU A 62 11.91 3.64 -2.51
C GLU A 62 12.68 2.44 -3.05
N SER A 63 12.37 1.25 -2.56
CA SER A 63 13.07 0.03 -3.02
C SER A 63 12.72 -0.35 -4.46
N LEU A 64 11.65 0.22 -5.01
CA LEU A 64 11.23 -0.04 -6.38
C LEU A 64 11.90 0.88 -7.40
N LYS A 65 12.61 1.87 -6.94
CA LYS A 65 13.27 2.85 -7.82
C LYS A 65 14.65 2.39 -8.25
#